data_a45f39e5d3e155a2e91f19932a392adb
#
_entry.id   a45f39e5d3e155a2e91f19932a392adb
#
_cell.length_a   1.000
_cell.length_b   1.000
_cell.length_c   1.000
_cell.angle_alpha   90.00
_cell.angle_beta   90.00
_cell.angle_gamma   90.00
#
_symmetry.space_group_name_H-M   'P 1'
#
loop_
_entity.id
_entity.type
_entity.pdbx_description
1 polymer ?
#
loop_
_entity_poly.entity_id
_entity_poly.type
_entity_poly.pdbx_seq_one_letter_code
_entity_poly.pdbx_strand_id
1 'polypeptide(L)'
;KTPVLEFVSGRAEVAGTEGRKKFEITTNLPLSLAGKVKFSVTEGGKPADWITDCKIENDLKTLSCHIGESRSATLRQAILTISFTDEWGTVYDSECLVSQAGIGGSSQTRAVTFGDLRGMVAGADGSCFIEEDIALEGIVVSDCGNANVAANPNLTAVKIDYSENAR
;
A
#
# COMPACT_ATOMS: atom_id res chain seq x y z
N LYS A 1 26.43 26.80 -5.44
CA LYS A 1 26.41 25.45 -4.85
C LYS A 1 25.34 24.65 -5.59
N THR A 2 25.69 23.48 -6.10
CA THR A 2 24.78 22.61 -6.85
C THR A 2 23.55 22.28 -5.95
N PRO A 3 22.32 22.44 -6.46
CA PRO A 3 21.12 22.00 -5.76
C PRO A 3 21.16 20.49 -5.46
N VAL A 4 20.69 20.12 -4.28
CA VAL A 4 20.46 18.74 -3.86
C VAL A 4 19.00 18.63 -3.47
N LEU A 5 18.31 17.65 -3.99
CA LEU A 5 16.91 17.33 -3.67
C LEU A 5 16.71 15.84 -3.88
N GLU A 6 16.70 15.06 -2.79
CA GLU A 6 16.70 13.60 -2.87
C GLU A 6 15.81 12.99 -1.78
N PHE A 7 15.12 11.91 -2.11
CA PHE A 7 14.52 11.04 -1.10
C PHE A 7 15.61 10.27 -0.35
N VAL A 8 15.50 10.20 0.97
CA VAL A 8 16.40 9.37 1.80
C VAL A 8 16.20 7.88 1.50
N SER A 9 14.94 7.50 1.20
CA SER A 9 14.59 6.16 0.77
C SER A 9 13.91 6.20 -0.59
N GLY A 10 14.39 5.41 -1.54
CA GLY A 10 13.76 5.25 -2.85
C GLY A 10 12.47 4.40 -2.84
N ARG A 11 12.05 3.92 -1.67
CA ARG A 11 10.81 3.13 -1.50
C ARG A 11 10.09 3.50 -0.22
N ALA A 12 8.76 3.48 -0.29
CA ALA A 12 7.90 3.67 0.86
C ALA A 12 6.66 2.77 0.78
N GLU A 13 6.21 2.31 1.93
CA GLU A 13 4.99 1.53 2.06
C GLU A 13 3.95 2.31 2.83
N VAL A 14 2.71 2.21 2.40
CA VAL A 14 1.57 2.90 3.02
C VAL A 14 0.39 1.94 3.15
N ALA A 15 -0.39 2.14 4.20
CA ALA A 15 -1.61 1.38 4.43
C ALA A 15 -2.66 1.64 3.34
N GLY A 16 -3.62 0.73 3.21
CA GLY A 16 -4.77 0.90 2.31
C GLY A 16 -5.73 2.00 2.74
N THR A 17 -5.66 2.45 3.99
CA THR A 17 -6.50 3.51 4.55
C THR A 17 -6.01 4.89 4.15
N GLU A 18 -6.96 5.83 4.05
CA GLU A 18 -6.65 7.25 3.83
C GLU A 18 -5.84 7.85 4.99
N GLY A 19 -4.91 8.74 4.67
CA GLY A 19 -4.12 9.45 5.67
C GLY A 19 -2.98 10.28 5.11
N ARG A 20 -2.23 10.93 6.01
CA ARG A 20 -1.00 11.63 5.63
C ARG A 20 0.22 10.78 5.84
N LYS A 21 1.08 10.74 4.83
CA LYS A 21 2.41 10.09 4.88
C LYS A 21 3.49 11.14 4.82
N LYS A 22 4.50 10.94 5.65
CA LYS A 22 5.74 11.73 5.64
C LYS A 22 6.86 10.90 5.02
N PHE A 23 7.61 11.54 4.13
CA PHE A 23 8.79 10.99 3.48
C PHE A 23 9.99 11.82 3.90
N GLU A 24 11.07 11.17 4.25
CA GLU A 24 12.32 11.87 4.54
C GLU A 24 13.03 12.26 3.26
N ILE A 25 13.47 13.51 3.19
CA ILE A 25 14.21 14.07 2.06
C ILE A 25 15.50 14.73 2.53
N THR A 26 16.46 14.79 1.65
CA THR A 26 17.68 15.60 1.81
C THR A 26 17.66 16.73 0.80
N THR A 27 17.79 17.96 1.26
CA THR A 27 17.90 19.11 0.37
C THR A 27 18.82 20.20 0.95
N ASN A 28 19.49 20.93 0.07
CA ASN A 28 20.23 22.15 0.40
C ASN A 28 19.54 23.41 -0.14
N LEU A 29 18.33 23.28 -0.63
CA LEU A 29 17.51 24.39 -1.08
C LEU A 29 17.11 25.26 0.13
N PRO A 30 17.15 26.60 0.02
CA PRO A 30 16.61 27.45 1.06
C PRO A 30 15.07 27.36 1.10
N LEU A 31 14.47 27.64 2.25
CA LEU A 31 13.02 27.61 2.45
C LEU A 31 12.25 28.45 1.41
N SER A 32 12.83 29.56 0.97
CA SER A 32 12.24 30.44 -0.07
C SER A 32 12.06 29.74 -1.42
N LEU A 33 12.80 28.66 -1.70
CA LEU A 33 12.69 27.88 -2.92
C LEU A 33 11.90 26.59 -2.76
N ALA A 34 11.54 26.19 -1.53
CA ALA A 34 10.74 24.99 -1.29
C ALA A 34 9.41 25.00 -2.05
N GLY A 35 8.77 26.17 -2.18
CA GLY A 35 7.53 26.33 -2.95
C GLY A 35 7.69 26.21 -4.48
N LYS A 36 8.93 26.16 -4.99
CA LYS A 36 9.22 25.94 -6.42
C LYS A 36 9.44 24.47 -6.77
N VAL A 37 9.50 23.60 -5.78
CA VAL A 37 9.58 22.15 -6.00
C VAL A 37 8.26 21.68 -6.57
N LYS A 38 8.34 20.93 -7.67
CA LYS A 38 7.19 20.31 -8.33
C LYS A 38 7.08 18.85 -7.91
N PHE A 39 5.85 18.37 -7.90
CA PHE A 39 5.51 16.99 -7.56
C PHE A 39 4.75 16.36 -8.72
N SER A 40 5.10 15.13 -9.04
CA SER A 40 4.32 14.32 -9.98
C SER A 40 4.18 12.90 -9.45
N VAL A 41 3.05 12.27 -9.73
CA VAL A 41 2.75 10.90 -9.34
C VAL A 41 2.31 10.13 -10.58
N THR A 42 2.97 9.02 -10.83
CA THR A 42 2.66 8.17 -11.99
C THR A 42 2.48 6.71 -11.57
N GLU A 43 1.48 6.06 -12.13
CA GLU A 43 1.17 4.65 -11.98
C GLU A 43 1.13 4.01 -13.37
N GLY A 44 2.00 3.04 -13.63
CA GLY A 44 2.12 2.44 -14.96
C GLY A 44 2.40 3.44 -16.09
N GLY A 45 3.11 4.54 -15.80
CA GLY A 45 3.43 5.61 -16.76
C GLY A 45 2.30 6.61 -17.03
N LYS A 46 1.17 6.52 -16.30
CA LYS A 46 0.05 7.47 -16.36
C LYS A 46 -0.03 8.28 -15.07
N PRO A 47 -0.56 9.51 -15.11
CA PRO A 47 -0.81 10.27 -13.88
C PRO A 47 -1.69 9.48 -12.92
N ALA A 48 -1.32 9.46 -11.64
CA ALA A 48 -2.10 8.87 -10.55
C ALA A 48 -2.59 9.97 -9.60
N ASP A 49 -3.77 9.79 -9.03
CA ASP A 49 -4.50 10.78 -8.23
C ASP A 49 -4.67 10.41 -6.75
N TRP A 50 -4.11 9.28 -6.32
CA TRP A 50 -4.22 8.81 -4.95
C TRP A 50 -3.10 9.29 -4.01
N ILE A 51 -2.07 9.96 -4.53
CA ILE A 51 -1.07 10.70 -3.76
C ILE A 51 -1.20 12.18 -4.15
N THR A 52 -1.66 12.99 -3.22
CA THR A 52 -2.01 14.40 -3.49
C THR A 52 -1.51 15.31 -2.38
N ASP A 53 -1.73 16.61 -2.51
CA ASP A 53 -1.40 17.62 -1.49
C ASP A 53 0.03 17.45 -0.92
N CYS A 54 0.98 17.25 -1.83
CA CYS A 54 2.39 17.11 -1.49
C CYS A 54 3.03 18.47 -1.21
N LYS A 55 3.75 18.58 -0.09
CA LYS A 55 4.47 19.79 0.29
C LYS A 55 5.72 19.46 1.09
N ILE A 56 6.77 20.23 0.91
CA ILE A 56 7.94 20.21 1.79
C ILE A 56 7.60 20.99 3.06
N GLU A 57 7.81 20.36 4.21
CA GLU A 57 7.61 20.98 5.51
C GLU A 57 8.72 22.02 5.79
N ASN A 58 8.48 22.90 6.77
CA ASN A 58 9.41 23.98 7.09
C ASN A 58 10.78 23.52 7.63
N ASP A 59 10.88 22.25 8.02
CA ASP A 59 12.14 21.62 8.46
C ASP A 59 13.10 21.32 7.30
N LEU A 60 12.61 21.40 6.05
CA LEU A 60 13.34 21.06 4.81
C LEU A 60 13.90 19.63 4.78
N LYS A 61 13.38 18.75 5.63
CA LYS A 61 13.77 17.34 5.74
C LYS A 61 12.60 16.41 5.52
N THR A 62 11.39 16.95 5.51
CA THR A 62 10.16 16.18 5.44
C THR A 62 9.31 16.63 4.27
N LEU A 63 8.93 15.70 3.42
CA LEU A 63 7.86 15.83 2.45
C LEU A 63 6.60 15.19 3.00
N SER A 64 5.50 15.92 3.09
CA SER A 64 4.20 15.43 3.54
C SER A 64 3.25 15.34 2.35
N CYS A 65 2.64 14.20 2.14
CA CYS A 65 1.61 13.98 1.11
C CYS A 65 0.35 13.38 1.72
N HIS A 66 -0.79 13.65 1.11
CA HIS A 66 -2.04 12.97 1.39
C HIS A 66 -2.12 11.69 0.53
N ILE A 67 -2.41 10.57 1.17
CA ILE A 67 -2.60 9.27 0.55
C ILE A 67 -4.09 8.95 0.57
N GLY A 68 -4.70 8.78 -0.59
CA GLY A 68 -6.09 8.39 -0.71
C GLY A 68 -6.31 6.91 -0.36
N GLU A 69 -7.52 6.58 0.08
CA GLU A 69 -7.91 5.21 0.38
C GLU A 69 -7.73 4.28 -0.85
N SER A 70 -7.21 3.09 -0.62
CA SER A 70 -7.24 2.04 -1.64
C SER A 70 -8.65 1.46 -1.74
N ARG A 71 -9.19 1.37 -2.97
CA ARG A 71 -10.46 0.71 -3.25
C ARG A 71 -10.29 -0.64 -3.93
N SER A 72 -9.04 -1.08 -4.08
CA SER A 72 -8.68 -2.37 -4.67
C SER A 72 -8.31 -3.36 -3.56
N ALA A 73 -8.63 -4.62 -3.75
CA ALA A 73 -8.13 -5.69 -2.88
C ALA A 73 -6.65 -6.02 -3.12
N THR A 74 -6.07 -5.50 -4.23
CA THR A 74 -4.68 -5.75 -4.59
C THR A 74 -3.81 -4.54 -4.27
N LEU A 75 -2.53 -4.81 -4.01
CA LEU A 75 -1.50 -3.79 -3.88
C LEU A 75 -1.43 -2.93 -5.14
N ARG A 76 -1.31 -1.60 -4.97
CA ARG A 76 -1.01 -0.67 -6.06
C ARG A 76 0.30 0.06 -5.82
N GLN A 77 0.94 0.50 -6.89
CA GLN A 77 2.24 1.16 -6.82
C GLN A 77 2.28 2.38 -7.71
N ALA A 78 2.86 3.46 -7.21
CA ALA A 78 3.10 4.66 -7.99
C ALA A 78 4.52 5.19 -7.73
N ILE A 79 5.05 5.92 -8.70
CA ILE A 79 6.31 6.66 -8.56
C ILE A 79 5.95 8.09 -8.19
N LEU A 80 6.39 8.51 -7.01
CA LEU A 80 6.34 9.90 -6.57
C LEU A 80 7.67 10.54 -6.94
N THR A 81 7.62 11.54 -7.82
CA THR A 81 8.80 12.31 -8.25
C THR A 81 8.75 13.70 -7.65
N ILE A 82 9.85 14.14 -7.06
CA ILE A 82 10.09 15.53 -6.68
C ILE A 82 11.08 16.14 -7.66
N SER A 83 10.86 17.36 -8.10
CA SER A 83 11.75 18.02 -9.04
C SER A 83 11.89 19.52 -8.74
N PHE A 84 13.07 20.04 -8.98
CA PHE A 84 13.39 21.46 -8.89
C PHE A 84 14.14 21.88 -10.15
N THR A 85 13.75 23.01 -10.74
CA THR A 85 14.45 23.59 -11.89
C THR A 85 15.13 24.87 -11.43
N ASP A 86 16.43 24.96 -11.64
CA ASP A 86 17.21 26.15 -11.31
C ASP A 86 17.01 27.29 -12.35
N GLU A 87 17.66 28.43 -12.11
CA GLU A 87 17.56 29.62 -12.98
C GLU A 87 18.20 29.43 -14.36
N TRP A 88 19.03 28.40 -14.53
CA TRP A 88 19.66 28.04 -15.81
C TRP A 88 18.87 26.96 -16.56
N GLY A 89 17.76 26.49 -16.01
CA GLY A 89 16.92 25.47 -16.62
C GLY A 89 17.36 24.03 -16.33
N THR A 90 18.35 23.84 -15.43
CA THR A 90 18.77 22.50 -15.03
C THR A 90 17.74 21.88 -14.09
N VAL A 91 17.31 20.67 -14.38
CA VAL A 91 16.35 19.91 -13.57
C VAL A 91 17.10 18.97 -12.62
N TYR A 92 16.74 19.03 -11.37
CA TYR A 92 17.18 18.12 -10.30
C TYR A 92 15.95 17.37 -9.82
N ASP A 93 15.94 16.07 -9.95
CA ASP A 93 14.79 15.22 -9.60
C ASP A 93 15.22 14.01 -8.78
N SER A 94 14.27 13.47 -8.04
CA SER A 94 14.40 12.24 -7.27
C SER A 94 13.07 11.52 -7.22
N GLU A 95 13.12 10.19 -7.17
CA GLU A 95 11.95 9.34 -7.23
C GLU A 95 11.84 8.43 -6.00
N CYS A 96 10.61 8.19 -5.59
CA CYS A 96 10.27 7.21 -4.55
C CYS A 96 9.15 6.30 -5.05
N LEU A 97 9.38 4.99 -5.06
CA LEU A 97 8.34 4.01 -5.32
C LEU A 97 7.45 3.88 -4.08
N VAL A 98 6.21 4.28 -4.19
CA VAL A 98 5.22 4.17 -3.11
C VAL A 98 4.32 2.97 -3.39
N SER A 99 4.30 2.02 -2.47
CA SER A 99 3.46 0.83 -2.52
C SER A 99 2.33 0.97 -1.50
N GLN A 100 1.08 0.92 -1.96
CA GLN A 100 -0.09 0.96 -1.09
C GLN A 100 -0.76 -0.41 -1.03
N ALA A 101 -0.99 -0.89 0.20
CA ALA A 101 -1.77 -2.10 0.43
C ALA A 101 -3.21 -1.97 -0.10
N GLY A 102 -3.79 -3.09 -0.49
CA GLY A 102 -5.21 -3.17 -0.85
C GLY A 102 -6.13 -2.99 0.37
N ILE A 103 -7.44 -2.95 0.12
CA ILE A 103 -8.47 -2.89 1.18
C ILE A 103 -8.30 -4.10 2.10
N GLY A 104 -8.16 -3.85 3.42
CA GLY A 104 -7.96 -4.89 4.43
C GLY A 104 -6.56 -5.46 4.49
N GLY A 105 -5.63 -4.99 3.62
CA GLY A 105 -4.22 -5.38 3.66
C GLY A 105 -3.36 -4.34 4.39
N SER A 106 -2.42 -4.79 5.22
CA SER A 106 -1.26 -3.99 5.58
C SER A 106 -0.09 -4.33 4.67
N SER A 107 0.87 -3.42 4.54
CA SER A 107 2.12 -3.69 3.84
C SER A 107 2.94 -4.83 4.48
N GLN A 108 2.49 -5.32 5.62
CA GLN A 108 3.10 -6.41 6.39
C GLN A 108 2.21 -7.67 6.45
N THR A 109 1.36 -7.87 5.44
CA THR A 109 0.55 -9.08 5.36
C THR A 109 1.45 -10.31 5.47
N ARG A 110 1.25 -11.09 6.52
CA ARG A 110 2.01 -12.32 6.75
C ARG A 110 1.41 -13.47 5.94
N ALA A 111 2.21 -14.06 5.05
CA ALA A 111 1.79 -15.29 4.40
C ALA A 111 1.70 -16.42 5.44
N VAL A 112 0.58 -17.11 5.50
CA VAL A 112 0.32 -18.20 6.42
C VAL A 112 -0.19 -19.43 5.66
N THR A 113 0.07 -20.59 6.19
CA THR A 113 -0.51 -21.84 5.71
C THR A 113 -1.88 -22.07 6.35
N PHE A 114 -2.67 -22.98 5.79
CA PHE A 114 -3.92 -23.43 6.43
C PHE A 114 -3.67 -24.06 7.80
N GLY A 115 -2.50 -24.68 8.01
CA GLY A 115 -2.09 -25.21 9.30
C GLY A 115 -1.88 -24.10 10.33
N ASP A 116 -1.20 -23.01 9.94
CA ASP A 116 -1.02 -21.85 10.80
C ASP A 116 -2.35 -21.20 11.17
N LEU A 117 -3.25 -21.03 10.18
CA LEU A 117 -4.59 -20.49 10.42
C LEU A 117 -5.38 -21.34 11.41
N ARG A 118 -5.33 -22.66 11.30
CA ARG A 118 -5.96 -23.56 12.28
C ARG A 118 -5.39 -23.40 13.67
N GLY A 119 -4.07 -23.19 13.78
CA GLY A 119 -3.42 -22.91 15.06
C GLY A 119 -3.90 -21.62 15.70
N MET A 120 -4.13 -20.56 14.89
CA MET A 120 -4.62 -19.26 15.38
C MET A 120 -6.04 -19.33 15.93
N VAL A 121 -6.89 -20.19 15.36
CA VAL A 121 -8.29 -20.33 15.77
C VAL A 121 -8.51 -21.53 16.70
N ALA A 122 -7.46 -22.27 17.05
CA ALA A 122 -7.55 -23.42 17.94
C ALA A 122 -8.05 -23.00 19.33
N GLY A 123 -9.16 -23.58 19.75
CA GLY A 123 -9.79 -23.27 21.05
C GLY A 123 -10.85 -22.17 20.99
N ALA A 124 -11.17 -21.63 19.82
CA ALA A 124 -12.31 -20.75 19.66
C ALA A 124 -13.61 -21.56 19.53
N ASP A 125 -14.59 -21.27 20.39
CA ASP A 125 -15.95 -21.80 20.28
C ASP A 125 -16.77 -20.88 19.35
N GLY A 126 -16.96 -21.32 18.11
CA GLY A 126 -17.72 -20.55 17.11
C GLY A 126 -16.84 -19.69 16.21
N SER A 127 -17.17 -18.41 16.05
CA SER A 127 -16.41 -17.48 15.22
C SER A 127 -15.41 -16.70 16.04
N CYS A 128 -14.22 -16.48 15.50
CA CYS A 128 -13.20 -15.60 16.07
C CYS A 128 -12.73 -14.59 15.03
N PHE A 129 -12.17 -13.47 15.53
CA PHE A 129 -11.50 -12.48 14.70
C PHE A 129 -10.00 -12.72 14.76
N ILE A 130 -9.35 -12.65 13.60
CA ILE A 130 -7.89 -12.62 13.49
C ILE A 130 -7.53 -11.16 13.26
N GLU A 131 -6.84 -10.56 14.23
CA GLU A 131 -6.45 -9.14 14.17
C GLU A 131 -5.22 -8.89 13.30
N GLU A 132 -4.48 -9.95 12.97
CA GLU A 132 -3.32 -9.86 12.08
C GLU A 132 -3.75 -9.86 10.62
N ASP A 133 -3.09 -9.04 9.81
CA ASP A 133 -3.21 -9.12 8.35
C ASP A 133 -2.49 -10.35 7.83
N ILE A 134 -3.25 -11.33 7.37
CA ILE A 134 -2.73 -12.59 6.85
C ILE A 134 -3.16 -12.81 5.40
N ALA A 135 -2.28 -13.42 4.61
CA ALA A 135 -2.58 -13.92 3.28
C ALA A 135 -2.52 -15.44 3.24
N LEU A 136 -3.54 -16.05 2.69
CA LEU A 136 -3.62 -17.49 2.42
C LEU A 136 -3.55 -17.72 0.91
N GLU A 137 -2.67 -18.60 0.49
CA GLU A 137 -2.63 -19.11 -0.87
C GLU A 137 -3.04 -20.58 -0.87
N GLY A 138 -3.96 -20.96 -1.77
CA GLY A 138 -4.43 -22.31 -1.87
C GLY A 138 -5.07 -22.61 -3.22
N ILE A 139 -5.13 -23.90 -3.56
CA ILE A 139 -5.82 -24.38 -4.76
C ILE A 139 -7.25 -24.76 -4.35
N VAL A 140 -8.22 -24.17 -5.03
CA VAL A 140 -9.63 -24.57 -4.86
C VAL A 140 -9.83 -25.92 -5.51
N VAL A 141 -10.08 -26.94 -4.70
CA VAL A 141 -10.29 -28.34 -5.15
C VAL A 141 -11.75 -28.75 -5.15
N SER A 142 -12.67 -27.86 -4.76
CA SER A 142 -14.11 -28.12 -4.77
C SER A 142 -14.73 -27.74 -6.10
N ASP A 143 -15.50 -28.63 -6.67
CA ASP A 143 -16.35 -28.37 -7.83
C ASP A 143 -17.70 -27.85 -7.36
N CYS A 144 -17.97 -26.58 -7.54
CA CYS A 144 -19.26 -25.95 -7.20
C CYS A 144 -20.44 -26.53 -8.00
N GLY A 145 -20.16 -27.21 -9.15
CA GLY A 145 -21.17 -27.87 -9.97
C GLY A 145 -21.69 -29.19 -9.36
N ASN A 146 -20.95 -29.80 -8.44
CA ASN A 146 -21.27 -31.09 -7.84
C ASN A 146 -21.74 -31.04 -6.37
N ALA A 147 -22.32 -29.92 -5.95
CA ALA A 147 -22.99 -29.74 -4.66
C ALA A 147 -22.11 -29.87 -3.40
N ASN A 148 -20.79 -29.98 -3.50
CA ASN A 148 -19.89 -30.03 -2.35
C ASN A 148 -19.97 -28.75 -1.49
N VAL A 149 -20.41 -27.65 -2.12
CA VAL A 149 -20.53 -26.34 -1.49
C VAL A 149 -22.00 -25.96 -1.30
N ALA A 150 -22.90 -26.49 -2.12
CA ALA A 150 -24.33 -26.16 -2.10
C ALA A 150 -25.13 -26.79 -0.93
N ALA A 151 -24.56 -27.79 -0.28
CA ALA A 151 -25.22 -28.46 0.86
C ALA A 151 -25.06 -27.69 2.20
N ASN A 152 -24.19 -26.70 2.27
CA ASN A 152 -23.99 -25.92 3.50
C ASN A 152 -24.86 -24.66 3.47
N PRO A 153 -25.91 -24.53 4.33
CA PRO A 153 -26.79 -23.37 4.34
C PRO A 153 -26.09 -22.07 4.76
N ASN A 154 -24.87 -22.15 5.28
CA ASN A 154 -24.06 -20.98 5.65
C ASN A 154 -23.14 -20.50 4.52
N LEU A 155 -23.07 -21.21 3.39
CA LEU A 155 -22.32 -20.79 2.22
C LEU A 155 -23.19 -19.88 1.35
N THR A 156 -22.86 -18.63 1.36
CA THR A 156 -23.24 -17.72 0.26
C THR A 156 -22.13 -17.77 -0.78
N ALA A 157 -22.38 -17.25 -1.98
CA ALA A 157 -21.43 -17.26 -3.10
C ALA A 157 -20.02 -16.68 -2.81
N VAL A 158 -19.79 -16.20 -1.59
CA VAL A 158 -18.55 -15.56 -1.11
C VAL A 158 -17.97 -16.24 0.14
N LYS A 159 -18.64 -17.24 0.72
CA LYS A 159 -18.15 -17.94 1.93
C LYS A 159 -17.78 -19.37 1.58
N ILE A 160 -16.52 -19.69 1.73
CA ILE A 160 -16.02 -21.05 1.66
C ILE A 160 -15.93 -21.58 3.09
N ASP A 161 -16.63 -22.69 3.38
CA ASP A 161 -16.47 -23.39 4.65
C ASP A 161 -15.22 -24.26 4.58
N TYR A 162 -14.14 -23.71 5.13
CA TYR A 162 -12.84 -24.41 5.16
C TYR A 162 -12.83 -25.61 6.13
N SER A 163 -13.81 -25.73 7.02
CA SER A 163 -13.85 -26.83 8.00
C SER A 163 -14.14 -28.16 7.37
N GLU A 164 -14.95 -28.20 6.30
CA GLU A 164 -15.32 -29.44 5.59
C GLU A 164 -14.37 -29.80 4.44
N ASN A 165 -13.78 -28.80 3.78
CA ASN A 165 -12.95 -28.98 2.58
C ASN A 165 -11.45 -29.10 2.87
N ALA A 166 -11.04 -29.02 4.11
CA ALA A 166 -9.63 -29.09 4.52
C ALA A 166 -9.24 -30.44 5.15
N ARG A 167 -9.96 -31.53 4.80
CA ARG A 167 -9.60 -32.90 5.17
C ARG A 167 -8.79 -33.57 4.08
#